data_60312a6f2fb98859132098c163a69cfc
#
_entry.id   60312a6f2fb98859132098c163a69cfc
#
_cell.length_a   1.000
_cell.length_b   1.000
_cell.length_c   1.000
_cell.angle_alpha   90.00
_cell.angle_beta   90.00
_cell.angle_gamma   90.00
#
_symmetry.space_group_name_H-M   'P 1'
#
loop_
_entity.id
_entity.type
_entity.pdbx_description
1 polymer ?
#
loop_
_entity_poly.entity_id
_entity_poly.type
_entity_poly.pdbx_seq_one_letter_code
_entity_poly.pdbx_strand_id
1 'polypeptide(L)'
;TPSGSAAYEKRGIAVNVPVWNPENCIQCNRCAYVCPHAVIRPVALTAEEAANAPEGMKTLDLTGMKEYKFTMSVSALDCTGCGSCVNVCPGKKGAKALAMENLEASADEQKYFDYTVKLPVKEDVIAKFKEATVKGSQFKQPLLEFSGACAGCGETPYAKLITQLFGDRMYIANATGCSSIWGNSSPSTPYTVNAKGQGPAWSNSLFEDNAEFGYGMLLAQRAIRDGLKAKVEDVVANGTNEDVKAAGQEWLDTFAVGATNGAATDKLVAALEACGCDKAKEILLQKDFLARNPSGSSVVTDGLTISDSAVLTMFSLVDVTSTLWYSIQRFILTQVDSLPSLHLQVLSLSSLQAVKRLRRKIWLPSL
;
A
#
# COMPACT_ATOMS: atom_id res chain seq x y z
N THR A 1 -5.20 -1.24 19.35
CA THR A 1 -4.90 0.17 19.04
C THR A 1 -5.63 0.57 17.78
N PRO A 2 -6.27 1.73 17.67
CA PRO A 2 -6.97 2.17 16.47
C PRO A 2 -6.01 2.30 15.27
N SER A 3 -6.50 1.98 14.06
CA SER A 3 -5.75 2.15 12.82
C SER A 3 -5.32 3.62 12.65
N GLY A 4 -4.08 3.85 12.18
CA GLY A 4 -3.54 5.18 11.92
C GLY A 4 -3.16 5.98 13.18
N SER A 5 -3.16 5.38 14.36
CA SER A 5 -2.82 6.09 15.60
C SER A 5 -1.40 6.67 15.62
N ALA A 6 -0.46 6.12 14.82
CA ALA A 6 0.88 6.68 14.67
C ALA A 6 0.90 8.13 14.15
N ALA A 7 -0.12 8.56 13.43
CA ALA A 7 -0.24 9.94 12.92
C ALA A 7 -0.35 11.00 14.02
N TYR A 8 -0.71 10.60 15.24
CA TYR A 8 -0.88 11.51 16.38
C TYR A 8 0.36 11.62 17.25
N GLU A 9 1.39 10.80 17.03
CA GLU A 9 2.57 10.81 17.90
C GLU A 9 3.44 12.06 17.73
N LYS A 10 3.66 12.53 16.51
CA LYS A 10 4.40 13.77 16.20
C LYS A 10 5.69 13.90 17.02
N ARG A 11 6.57 12.91 16.94
CA ARG A 11 7.72 12.71 17.82
C ARG A 11 8.77 13.82 17.74
N GLY A 12 8.92 14.49 16.58
CA GLY A 12 9.86 15.58 16.38
C GLY A 12 11.32 15.21 16.62
N ILE A 13 11.73 13.98 16.30
CA ILE A 13 13.06 13.43 16.65
C ILE A 13 14.19 13.84 15.69
N ALA A 14 13.85 14.35 14.51
CA ALA A 14 14.84 14.75 13.53
C ALA A 14 15.49 16.08 13.89
N VAL A 15 16.83 16.13 13.88
CA VAL A 15 17.56 17.42 13.97
C VAL A 15 17.38 18.22 12.68
N ASN A 16 17.47 17.53 11.54
CA ASN A 16 17.28 18.14 10.22
C ASN A 16 16.20 17.39 9.44
N VAL A 17 15.40 18.10 8.68
CA VAL A 17 14.32 17.61 7.83
C VAL A 17 14.53 18.04 6.38
N PRO A 18 14.00 17.30 5.40
CA PRO A 18 14.12 17.70 4.00
C PRO A 18 13.23 18.88 3.69
N VAL A 19 13.81 19.96 3.17
CA VAL A 19 13.10 21.12 2.64
C VAL A 19 13.14 21.09 1.11
N TRP A 20 12.01 21.39 0.48
CA TRP A 20 11.84 21.29 -0.95
C TRP A 20 12.13 22.58 -1.69
N ASN A 21 13.02 22.52 -2.68
CA ASN A 21 13.25 23.57 -3.66
C ASN A 21 12.58 23.23 -5.00
N PRO A 22 11.48 23.91 -5.36
CA PRO A 22 10.73 23.64 -6.58
C PRO A 22 11.55 23.83 -7.87
N GLU A 23 12.46 24.80 -7.93
CA GLU A 23 13.21 25.15 -9.12
C GLU A 23 14.07 23.97 -9.65
N ASN A 24 14.58 23.16 -8.73
CA ASN A 24 15.40 22.01 -9.01
C ASN A 24 14.62 20.68 -9.13
N CYS A 25 13.29 20.71 -8.92
CA CYS A 25 12.47 19.51 -8.91
C CYS A 25 12.07 19.07 -10.32
N ILE A 26 12.30 17.80 -10.65
CA ILE A 26 11.85 17.17 -11.90
C ILE A 26 10.58 16.32 -11.72
N GLN A 27 9.95 16.36 -10.55
CA GLN A 27 8.69 15.66 -10.23
C GLN A 27 8.76 14.14 -10.47
N CYS A 28 9.88 13.49 -10.15
CA CYS A 28 10.07 12.06 -10.32
C CYS A 28 9.53 11.19 -9.19
N ASN A 29 9.21 11.78 -8.04
CA ASN A 29 8.67 11.16 -6.82
C ASN A 29 9.58 10.10 -6.17
N ARG A 30 10.86 9.98 -6.56
CA ARG A 30 11.81 9.02 -5.96
C ARG A 30 12.00 9.25 -4.47
N CYS A 31 11.97 10.52 -4.01
CA CYS A 31 12.09 10.87 -2.60
C CYS A 31 10.94 10.30 -1.76
N ALA A 32 9.71 10.38 -2.26
CA ALA A 32 8.54 9.77 -1.61
C ALA A 32 8.62 8.23 -1.65
N TYR A 33 9.07 7.67 -2.78
CA TYR A 33 9.19 6.22 -2.96
C TYR A 33 10.10 5.57 -1.93
N VAL A 34 11.26 6.15 -1.65
CA VAL A 34 12.25 5.58 -0.71
C VAL A 34 12.00 5.95 0.75
N CYS A 35 11.05 6.84 1.04
CA CYS A 35 10.81 7.28 2.41
C CYS A 35 10.25 6.15 3.27
N PRO A 36 10.96 5.75 4.37
CA PRO A 36 10.53 4.63 5.22
C PRO A 36 9.26 4.92 6.01
N HIS A 37 8.95 6.21 6.24
CA HIS A 37 7.91 6.65 7.16
C HIS A 37 6.76 7.38 6.45
N ALA A 38 6.75 7.44 5.11
CA ALA A 38 5.74 8.15 4.32
C ALA A 38 5.57 9.62 4.70
N VAL A 39 6.63 10.28 5.16
CA VAL A 39 6.60 11.68 5.63
C VAL A 39 6.79 12.70 4.49
N ILE A 40 7.28 12.28 3.33
CA ILE A 40 7.42 13.14 2.14
C ILE A 40 6.50 12.61 1.05
N ARG A 41 5.60 13.47 0.57
CA ARG A 41 4.53 13.09 -0.37
C ARG A 41 4.37 14.09 -1.50
N PRO A 42 4.29 13.63 -2.76
CA PRO A 42 3.86 14.46 -3.88
C PRO A 42 2.36 14.64 -3.83
N VAL A 43 1.89 15.86 -4.00
CA VAL A 43 0.46 16.18 -4.03
C VAL A 43 0.13 16.96 -5.29
N ALA A 44 -0.94 16.55 -5.96
CA ALA A 44 -1.54 17.28 -7.06
C ALA A 44 -2.70 18.13 -6.51
N LEU A 45 -2.70 19.40 -6.79
CA LEU A 45 -3.64 20.40 -6.30
C LEU A 45 -4.45 20.95 -7.46
N THR A 46 -5.76 21.09 -7.31
CA THR A 46 -6.57 21.91 -8.22
C THR A 46 -6.18 23.37 -8.07
N ALA A 47 -6.62 24.24 -9.00
CA ALA A 47 -6.39 25.69 -8.89
C ALA A 47 -6.99 26.26 -7.60
N GLU A 48 -8.16 25.80 -7.20
CA GLU A 48 -8.84 26.18 -5.96
C GLU A 48 -8.07 25.73 -4.71
N GLU A 49 -7.65 24.45 -4.68
CA GLU A 49 -6.84 23.92 -3.58
C GLU A 49 -5.50 24.65 -3.45
N ALA A 50 -4.88 25.04 -4.57
CA ALA A 50 -3.65 25.83 -4.55
C ALA A 50 -3.88 27.27 -4.07
N ALA A 51 -5.03 27.86 -4.38
CA ALA A 51 -5.40 29.21 -3.91
C ALA A 51 -5.71 29.25 -2.40
N ASN A 52 -6.26 28.14 -1.86
CA ASN A 52 -6.58 27.99 -0.44
C ASN A 52 -5.40 27.45 0.39
N ALA A 53 -4.24 27.25 -0.23
CA ALA A 53 -3.07 26.70 0.46
C ALA A 53 -2.53 27.70 1.51
N PRO A 54 -1.92 27.22 2.60
CA PRO A 54 -1.27 28.07 3.58
C PRO A 54 -0.22 29.00 2.94
N GLU A 55 -0.14 30.23 3.43
CA GLU A 55 0.84 31.23 2.97
C GLU A 55 2.27 30.65 3.04
N GLY A 56 3.04 30.87 1.98
CA GLY A 56 4.42 30.37 1.86
C GLY A 56 4.55 28.98 1.25
N MET A 57 3.46 28.22 1.07
CA MET A 57 3.52 26.91 0.45
C MET A 57 3.91 27.01 -1.04
N LYS A 58 5.01 26.38 -1.40
CA LYS A 58 5.54 26.40 -2.77
C LYS A 58 4.80 25.41 -3.67
N THR A 59 4.53 25.81 -4.91
CA THR A 59 3.89 24.96 -5.91
C THR A 59 4.54 25.14 -7.29
N LEU A 60 4.39 24.13 -8.16
CA LEU A 60 4.76 24.16 -9.58
C LEU A 60 3.57 23.68 -10.43
N ASP A 61 3.61 23.95 -11.74
CA ASP A 61 2.70 23.24 -12.64
C ASP A 61 3.04 21.74 -12.68
N LEU A 62 2.02 20.88 -12.62
CA LEU A 62 2.24 19.43 -12.72
C LEU A 62 2.66 19.09 -14.16
N THR A 63 3.88 18.57 -14.31
CA THR A 63 4.41 18.20 -15.62
C THR A 63 3.56 17.12 -16.28
N GLY A 64 2.96 17.44 -17.41
CA GLY A 64 2.08 16.54 -18.17
C GLY A 64 0.59 16.68 -17.88
N MET A 65 0.20 17.51 -16.87
CA MET A 65 -1.19 17.85 -16.52
C MET A 65 -1.22 19.28 -15.96
N LYS A 66 -1.25 20.27 -16.83
CA LYS A 66 -1.13 21.69 -16.46
C LYS A 66 -2.35 22.24 -15.71
N GLU A 67 -3.46 21.52 -15.74
CA GLU A 67 -4.66 21.80 -14.96
C GLU A 67 -4.45 21.63 -13.45
N TYR A 68 -3.38 20.92 -13.06
CA TYR A 68 -2.98 20.72 -11.67
C TYR A 68 -1.69 21.45 -11.31
N LYS A 69 -1.61 21.91 -10.07
CA LYS A 69 -0.37 22.31 -9.43
C LYS A 69 0.24 21.11 -8.69
N PHE A 70 1.55 21.11 -8.56
CA PHE A 70 2.33 20.09 -7.85
C PHE A 70 3.03 20.71 -6.65
N THR A 71 2.99 20.05 -5.53
CA THR A 71 3.84 20.32 -4.37
C THR A 71 4.47 19.06 -3.81
N MET A 72 5.58 19.21 -3.11
CA MET A 72 6.19 18.15 -2.32
C MET A 72 6.05 18.50 -0.85
N SER A 73 5.17 17.79 -0.19
CA SER A 73 4.79 18.05 1.20
C SER A 73 5.60 17.17 2.16
N VAL A 74 6.02 17.73 3.29
CA VAL A 74 6.87 17.03 4.28
C VAL A 74 6.26 17.15 5.67
N SER A 75 6.00 15.99 6.32
CA SER A 75 5.68 15.97 7.75
C SER A 75 6.99 16.08 8.55
N ALA A 76 7.30 17.30 8.97
CA ALA A 76 8.55 17.58 9.68
C ALA A 76 8.63 16.87 11.04
N LEU A 77 7.51 16.80 11.77
CA LEU A 77 7.43 16.17 13.10
C LEU A 77 7.46 14.65 13.07
N ASP A 78 7.13 14.01 11.94
CA ASP A 78 7.18 12.56 11.77
C ASP A 78 8.45 12.10 11.06
N CYS A 79 9.27 13.04 10.57
CA CYS A 79 10.54 12.76 9.91
C CYS A 79 11.56 12.20 10.93
N THR A 80 12.35 11.22 10.50
CA THR A 80 13.44 10.65 11.32
C THR A 80 14.82 11.20 10.93
N GLY A 81 14.91 12.15 9.99
CA GLY A 81 16.16 12.80 9.59
C GLY A 81 17.15 11.92 8.83
N CYS A 82 16.74 10.77 8.29
CA CYS A 82 17.65 9.78 7.68
C CYS A 82 18.33 10.22 6.39
N GLY A 83 17.86 11.26 5.70
CA GLY A 83 18.46 11.80 4.48
C GLY A 83 18.27 10.95 3.21
N SER A 84 17.59 9.80 3.26
CA SER A 84 17.41 8.90 2.09
C SER A 84 16.78 9.62 0.90
N CYS A 85 15.79 10.48 1.14
CA CYS A 85 15.11 11.25 0.10
C CYS A 85 16.04 12.24 -0.62
N VAL A 86 16.95 12.88 0.11
CA VAL A 86 17.99 13.78 -0.44
C VAL A 86 19.02 13.00 -1.24
N ASN A 87 19.42 11.81 -0.74
CA ASN A 87 20.42 10.98 -1.41
C ASN A 87 19.94 10.51 -2.79
N VAL A 88 18.69 10.08 -2.94
CA VAL A 88 18.15 9.59 -4.21
C VAL A 88 17.67 10.70 -5.15
N CYS A 89 17.63 11.95 -4.68
CA CYS A 89 17.16 13.06 -5.49
C CYS A 89 18.14 13.35 -6.63
N PRO A 90 17.74 13.18 -7.91
CA PRO A 90 18.61 13.48 -9.03
C PRO A 90 18.73 14.98 -9.28
N GLY A 91 17.70 15.73 -8.89
CA GLY A 91 17.60 17.15 -9.17
C GLY A 91 17.57 17.51 -10.65
N LYS A 92 17.66 18.79 -10.93
CA LYS A 92 17.76 19.35 -12.28
C LYS A 92 19.21 19.68 -12.59
N LYS A 93 19.78 19.04 -13.61
CA LYS A 93 21.21 19.19 -13.98
C LYS A 93 22.17 18.94 -12.82
N GLY A 94 21.83 18.02 -11.92
CA GLY A 94 22.65 17.68 -10.74
C GLY A 94 22.40 18.53 -9.49
N ALA A 95 21.65 19.64 -9.58
CA ALA A 95 21.26 20.45 -8.43
C ALA A 95 20.06 19.77 -7.75
N LYS A 96 20.24 19.29 -6.52
CA LYS A 96 19.19 18.57 -5.77
C LYS A 96 18.00 19.49 -5.47
N ALA A 97 16.80 18.91 -5.54
CA ALA A 97 15.54 19.57 -5.17
C ALA A 97 15.22 19.48 -3.68
N LEU A 98 16.02 18.76 -2.91
CA LEU A 98 15.86 18.60 -1.47
C LEU A 98 17.20 18.88 -0.78
N ALA A 99 17.12 19.65 0.30
CA ALA A 99 18.22 19.88 1.24
C ALA A 99 17.74 19.50 2.65
N MET A 100 18.68 19.03 3.49
CA MET A 100 18.37 18.81 4.92
C MET A 100 18.61 20.13 5.65
N GLU A 101 17.58 20.66 6.28
CA GLU A 101 17.62 21.91 7.05
C GLU A 101 17.13 21.67 8.48
N ASN A 102 17.52 22.55 9.41
CA ASN A 102 17.15 22.41 10.81
C ASN A 102 15.62 22.38 10.99
N LEU A 103 15.13 21.47 11.83
CA LEU A 103 13.71 21.29 12.09
C LEU A 103 13.02 22.58 12.57
N GLU A 104 13.64 23.30 13.49
CA GLU A 104 13.04 24.54 14.06
C GLU A 104 12.87 25.63 12.99
N ALA A 105 13.87 25.75 12.09
CA ALA A 105 13.82 26.69 10.97
C ALA A 105 12.79 26.27 9.88
N SER A 106 12.41 25.00 9.87
CA SER A 106 11.51 24.40 8.87
C SER A 106 10.14 24.02 9.45
N ALA A 107 9.74 24.60 10.55
CA ALA A 107 8.49 24.26 11.24
C ALA A 107 7.23 24.46 10.37
N ASP A 108 7.26 25.38 9.42
CA ASP A 108 6.14 25.63 8.51
C ASP A 108 5.85 24.47 7.56
N GLU A 109 6.82 23.60 7.28
CA GLU A 109 6.60 22.40 6.47
C GLU A 109 5.49 21.49 7.06
N GLN A 110 5.35 21.45 8.40
CA GLN A 110 4.28 20.69 9.04
C GLN A 110 2.90 21.27 8.71
N LYS A 111 2.74 22.59 8.66
CA LYS A 111 1.46 23.23 8.29
C LYS A 111 1.06 22.88 6.85
N TYR A 112 2.03 22.86 5.95
CA TYR A 112 1.80 22.50 4.55
C TYR A 112 1.39 21.03 4.42
N PHE A 113 2.03 20.16 5.18
CA PHE A 113 1.67 18.74 5.24
C PHE A 113 0.26 18.54 5.80
N ASP A 114 -0.07 19.19 6.93
CA ASP A 114 -1.38 19.09 7.59
C ASP A 114 -2.53 19.59 6.71
N TYR A 115 -2.24 20.52 5.79
CA TYR A 115 -3.17 20.94 4.77
C TYR A 115 -3.32 19.87 3.68
N THR A 116 -2.21 19.45 3.09
CA THR A 116 -2.21 18.58 1.91
C THR A 116 -2.71 17.17 2.19
N VAL A 117 -2.50 16.64 3.41
CA VAL A 117 -2.95 15.29 3.79
C VAL A 117 -4.47 15.15 3.83
N LYS A 118 -5.19 16.26 3.97
CA LYS A 118 -6.66 16.31 3.99
C LYS A 118 -7.29 16.36 2.60
N LEU A 119 -6.49 16.61 1.58
CA LEU A 119 -6.99 16.73 0.22
C LEU A 119 -7.29 15.35 -0.39
N PRO A 120 -8.33 15.27 -1.24
CA PRO A 120 -8.66 14.03 -1.90
C PRO A 120 -7.58 13.60 -2.90
N VAL A 121 -7.34 12.31 -2.98
CA VAL A 121 -6.48 11.72 -4.00
C VAL A 121 -7.08 11.97 -5.39
N LYS A 122 -6.23 12.29 -6.37
CA LYS A 122 -6.64 12.58 -7.75
C LYS A 122 -6.45 11.31 -8.61
N GLU A 123 -7.52 10.57 -8.85
CA GLU A 123 -7.48 9.29 -9.58
C GLU A 123 -7.04 9.47 -11.05
N ASP A 124 -7.41 10.58 -11.69
CA ASP A 124 -6.99 10.93 -13.04
C ASP A 124 -5.49 11.19 -13.14
N VAL A 125 -4.88 11.76 -12.10
CA VAL A 125 -3.42 11.93 -12.00
C VAL A 125 -2.73 10.57 -11.88
N ILE A 126 -3.26 9.66 -11.05
CA ILE A 126 -2.75 8.31 -10.91
C ILE A 126 -2.86 7.56 -12.23
N ALA A 127 -4.02 7.61 -12.88
CA ALA A 127 -4.26 6.98 -14.18
C ALA A 127 -3.29 7.50 -15.26
N LYS A 128 -3.05 8.82 -15.30
CA LYS A 128 -2.12 9.46 -16.22
C LYS A 128 -0.69 8.97 -16.07
N PHE A 129 -0.19 8.90 -14.84
CA PHE A 129 1.20 8.51 -14.57
C PHE A 129 1.38 7.01 -14.37
N LYS A 130 0.30 6.23 -14.36
CA LYS A 130 0.22 4.77 -14.16
C LYS A 130 0.69 4.36 -12.76
N GLU A 131 -0.21 3.76 -11.99
CA GLU A 131 0.08 3.34 -10.60
C GLU A 131 1.24 2.34 -10.48
N ALA A 132 1.51 1.57 -11.55
CA ALA A 132 2.62 0.64 -11.63
C ALA A 132 4.01 1.29 -11.79
N THR A 133 4.08 2.62 -11.86
CA THR A 133 5.36 3.35 -11.98
C THR A 133 5.75 3.99 -10.65
N VAL A 134 7.06 4.29 -10.48
CA VAL A 134 7.54 5.04 -9.30
C VAL A 134 6.82 6.38 -9.15
N LYS A 135 6.59 7.11 -10.25
CA LYS A 135 5.91 8.40 -10.20
C LYS A 135 4.44 8.25 -9.85
N GLY A 136 3.71 7.36 -10.52
CA GLY A 136 2.27 7.19 -10.35
C GLY A 136 1.87 6.60 -9.00
N SER A 137 2.59 5.57 -8.53
CA SER A 137 2.31 4.92 -7.24
C SER A 137 2.36 5.88 -6.07
N GLN A 138 3.24 6.89 -6.12
CA GLN A 138 3.43 7.81 -5.01
C GLN A 138 2.35 8.90 -4.89
N PHE A 139 1.50 9.09 -5.91
CA PHE A 139 0.29 9.90 -5.77
C PHE A 139 -0.85 9.18 -5.03
N LYS A 140 -0.74 7.84 -4.83
CA LYS A 140 -1.68 7.10 -3.99
C LYS A 140 -1.38 7.35 -2.51
N GLN A 141 -2.43 7.41 -1.70
CA GLN A 141 -2.28 7.51 -0.25
C GLN A 141 -1.54 6.27 0.28
N PRO A 142 -0.44 6.42 1.03
CA PRO A 142 0.15 5.31 1.75
C PRO A 142 -0.77 4.91 2.91
N LEU A 143 -1.03 3.60 3.04
CA LEU A 143 -1.78 3.05 4.18
C LEU A 143 -0.85 2.39 5.21
N LEU A 144 0.43 2.72 5.13
CA LEU A 144 1.45 2.55 6.17
C LEU A 144 2.21 3.86 6.29
N GLU A 145 2.13 4.51 7.43
CA GLU A 145 2.72 5.83 7.65
C GLU A 145 3.19 6.02 9.09
N PHE A 146 4.24 6.82 9.25
CA PHE A 146 4.76 7.25 10.55
C PHE A 146 5.10 6.10 11.52
N SER A 147 5.56 4.98 10.97
CA SER A 147 5.92 3.80 11.77
C SER A 147 7.07 4.08 12.73
N GLY A 148 7.15 3.31 13.81
CA GLY A 148 8.28 3.33 14.75
C GLY A 148 9.54 2.63 14.24
N ALA A 149 9.67 2.38 12.92
CA ALA A 149 10.86 1.79 12.33
C ALA A 149 12.07 2.71 12.42
N CYS A 150 13.27 2.13 12.30
CA CYS A 150 14.54 2.86 12.33
C CYS A 150 14.62 3.96 11.27
N ALA A 151 15.41 5.00 11.54
CA ALA A 151 15.76 6.00 10.54
C ALA A 151 16.47 5.33 9.35
N GLY A 152 15.93 5.53 8.13
CA GLY A 152 16.47 4.89 6.94
C GLY A 152 16.17 3.39 6.81
N CYS A 153 15.15 2.86 7.51
CA CYS A 153 14.75 1.46 7.41
C CYS A 153 14.61 1.03 5.95
N GLY A 154 15.20 -0.12 5.58
CA GLY A 154 15.14 -0.66 4.23
C GLY A 154 13.91 -1.52 3.95
N GLU A 155 13.14 -1.88 4.97
CA GLU A 155 11.95 -2.76 4.88
C GLU A 155 10.67 -1.97 4.63
N THR A 156 10.44 -0.92 5.40
CA THR A 156 9.17 -0.18 5.38
C THR A 156 8.85 0.54 4.07
N PRO A 157 9.78 0.96 3.20
CA PRO A 157 9.44 1.46 1.87
C PRO A 157 8.67 0.45 1.01
N TYR A 158 9.01 -0.84 1.11
CA TYR A 158 8.31 -1.91 0.39
C TYR A 158 6.93 -2.17 0.96
N ALA A 159 6.82 -2.29 2.28
CA ALA A 159 5.54 -2.42 2.95
C ALA A 159 4.60 -1.24 2.62
N LYS A 160 5.13 -0.01 2.63
CA LYS A 160 4.41 1.19 2.20
C LYS A 160 3.90 1.08 0.76
N LEU A 161 4.78 0.71 -0.20
CA LEU A 161 4.40 0.58 -1.61
C LEU A 161 3.28 -0.45 -1.79
N ILE A 162 3.37 -1.60 -1.13
CA ILE A 162 2.33 -2.63 -1.19
C ILE A 162 1.02 -2.10 -0.63
N THR A 163 1.04 -1.34 0.47
CA THR A 163 -0.17 -0.71 0.99
C THR A 163 -0.74 0.37 0.06
N GLN A 164 0.10 1.09 -0.69
CA GLN A 164 -0.38 2.04 -1.70
C GLN A 164 -1.09 1.34 -2.87
N LEU A 165 -0.65 0.14 -3.25
CA LEU A 165 -1.21 -0.61 -4.37
C LEU A 165 -2.43 -1.45 -3.99
N PHE A 166 -2.41 -2.05 -2.78
CA PHE A 166 -3.38 -3.09 -2.38
C PHE A 166 -3.97 -2.88 -0.98
N GLY A 167 -3.52 -1.88 -0.23
CA GLY A 167 -3.82 -1.74 1.19
C GLY A 167 -5.29 -1.60 1.56
N ASP A 168 -6.11 -1.08 0.66
CA ASP A 168 -7.57 -0.93 0.83
C ASP A 168 -8.31 -2.26 0.97
N ARG A 169 -7.68 -3.39 0.62
CA ARG A 169 -8.27 -4.73 0.60
C ARG A 169 -7.29 -5.83 1.02
N MET A 170 -6.31 -5.48 1.86
CA MET A 170 -5.18 -6.35 2.20
C MET A 170 -5.32 -6.95 3.59
N TYR A 171 -5.06 -8.25 3.71
CA TYR A 171 -4.84 -8.94 4.98
C TYR A 171 -3.35 -9.19 5.16
N ILE A 172 -2.85 -8.93 6.36
CA ILE A 172 -1.45 -9.12 6.70
C ILE A 172 -1.34 -10.17 7.80
N ALA A 173 -0.75 -11.32 7.46
CA ALA A 173 -0.28 -12.29 8.43
C ALA A 173 1.19 -11.99 8.71
N ASN A 174 1.48 -11.47 9.89
CA ASN A 174 2.80 -10.99 10.27
C ASN A 174 3.51 -11.98 11.18
N ALA A 175 4.81 -12.16 11.01
CA ALA A 175 5.65 -12.92 11.93
C ALA A 175 6.26 -12.00 12.99
N THR A 176 6.61 -12.57 14.14
CA THR A 176 7.34 -11.86 15.19
C THR A 176 8.71 -11.42 14.71
N GLY A 177 9.00 -10.13 14.82
CA GLY A 177 10.26 -9.50 14.39
C GLY A 177 10.11 -7.98 14.32
N CYS A 178 10.93 -7.30 13.50
CA CYS A 178 10.84 -5.83 13.35
C CYS A 178 9.45 -5.40 12.87
N SER A 179 8.86 -6.13 11.92
CA SER A 179 7.53 -5.81 11.37
C SER A 179 6.41 -5.92 12.40
N SER A 180 6.55 -6.77 13.42
CA SER A 180 5.62 -6.80 14.55
C SER A 180 5.81 -5.62 15.48
N ILE A 181 7.07 -5.20 15.70
CA ILE A 181 7.37 -4.07 16.59
C ILE A 181 6.86 -2.76 15.98
N TRP A 182 7.31 -2.40 14.78
CA TRP A 182 6.85 -1.16 14.15
C TRP A 182 5.41 -1.24 13.62
N GLY A 183 4.87 -2.45 13.43
CA GLY A 183 3.52 -2.65 12.89
C GLY A 183 2.39 -2.47 13.90
N ASN A 184 2.57 -2.88 15.15
CA ASN A 184 1.54 -2.74 16.18
C ASN A 184 2.02 -2.95 17.63
N SER A 185 3.20 -3.53 17.88
CA SER A 185 3.72 -3.72 19.25
C SER A 185 4.28 -2.45 19.87
N SER A 186 4.66 -1.46 19.07
CA SER A 186 4.76 -0.07 19.51
C SER A 186 3.37 0.40 19.97
N PRO A 187 3.25 1.37 20.86
CA PRO A 187 1.94 1.77 21.38
C PRO A 187 0.99 2.33 20.32
N SER A 188 1.46 2.58 19.10
CA SER A 188 0.68 3.11 17.98
C SER A 188 0.69 2.17 16.76
N THR A 189 -0.34 2.27 15.95
CA THR A 189 -0.49 1.50 14.71
C THR A 189 -0.21 2.39 13.49
N PRO A 190 0.79 2.08 12.66
CA PRO A 190 1.13 2.83 11.46
C PRO A 190 0.22 2.50 10.28
N TYR A 191 -0.43 1.33 10.28
CA TYR A 191 -1.41 0.98 9.27
C TYR A 191 -2.66 1.82 9.45
N THR A 192 -3.09 2.49 8.36
CA THR A 192 -4.20 3.43 8.37
C THR A 192 -5.25 3.07 7.31
N VAL A 193 -6.28 3.89 7.18
CA VAL A 193 -7.38 3.67 6.25
C VAL A 193 -7.49 4.82 5.24
N ASN A 194 -8.09 4.55 4.09
CA ASN A 194 -8.42 5.55 3.09
C ASN A 194 -9.70 6.31 3.46
N ALA A 195 -10.11 7.27 2.62
CA ALA A 195 -11.32 8.07 2.82
C ALA A 195 -12.63 7.24 2.88
N LYS A 196 -12.61 5.97 2.41
CA LYS A 196 -13.74 5.04 2.49
C LYS A 196 -13.69 4.17 3.77
N GLY A 197 -12.72 4.38 4.66
CA GLY A 197 -12.54 3.57 5.87
C GLY A 197 -11.89 2.20 5.61
N GLN A 198 -11.30 1.98 4.44
CA GLN A 198 -10.67 0.72 4.05
C GLN A 198 -9.15 0.80 4.25
N GLY A 199 -8.57 -0.24 4.82
CA GLY A 199 -7.12 -0.35 5.04
C GLY A 199 -6.70 -1.76 5.41
N PRO A 200 -5.39 -2.01 5.59
CA PRO A 200 -4.88 -3.33 5.90
C PRO A 200 -5.42 -3.88 7.23
N ALA A 201 -5.89 -5.13 7.19
CA ALA A 201 -6.16 -5.91 8.39
C ALA A 201 -4.89 -6.66 8.79
N TRP A 202 -4.32 -6.31 9.94
CA TRP A 202 -3.04 -6.83 10.41
C TRP A 202 -3.23 -7.78 11.60
N SER A 203 -2.56 -8.92 11.54
CA SER A 203 -2.52 -9.88 12.63
C SER A 203 -1.14 -10.52 12.73
N ASN A 204 -0.69 -10.84 13.93
CA ASN A 204 0.63 -11.38 14.20
C ASN A 204 0.55 -12.83 14.66
N SER A 205 1.51 -13.63 14.21
CA SER A 205 1.77 -14.98 14.73
C SER A 205 3.23 -15.11 15.16
N LEU A 206 3.63 -16.31 15.58
CA LEU A 206 5.02 -16.60 15.85
C LEU A 206 5.82 -16.73 14.54
N PHE A 207 7.13 -16.57 14.62
CA PHE A 207 8.00 -16.71 13.45
C PHE A 207 7.91 -18.11 12.84
N GLU A 208 7.81 -19.13 13.70
CA GLU A 208 7.83 -20.54 13.35
C GLU A 208 6.60 -21.01 12.56
N ASP A 209 5.44 -20.39 12.79
CA ASP A 209 4.14 -20.81 12.26
C ASP A 209 3.53 -19.83 11.26
N ASN A 210 4.26 -18.80 10.88
CA ASN A 210 3.69 -17.70 10.09
C ASN A 210 3.26 -18.11 8.69
N ALA A 211 3.93 -19.08 8.06
CA ALA A 211 3.56 -19.59 6.75
C ALA A 211 2.20 -20.29 6.80
N GLU A 212 2.01 -21.15 7.81
CA GLU A 212 0.75 -21.86 8.06
C GLU A 212 -0.37 -20.89 8.44
N PHE A 213 -0.07 -19.89 9.26
CA PHE A 213 -1.00 -18.85 9.64
C PHE A 213 -1.50 -18.06 8.42
N GLY A 214 -0.59 -17.58 7.58
CA GLY A 214 -0.95 -16.86 6.35
C GLY A 214 -1.71 -17.73 5.36
N TYR A 215 -1.33 -19.00 5.22
CA TYR A 215 -2.05 -19.96 4.40
C TYR A 215 -3.44 -20.26 4.94
N GLY A 216 -3.57 -20.41 6.27
CA GLY A 216 -4.87 -20.59 6.93
C GLY A 216 -5.80 -19.39 6.69
N MET A 217 -5.29 -18.16 6.78
CA MET A 217 -6.06 -16.94 6.45
C MET A 217 -6.54 -16.97 4.99
N LEU A 218 -5.70 -17.39 4.05
CA LEU A 218 -6.09 -17.53 2.64
C LEU A 218 -7.21 -18.55 2.45
N LEU A 219 -7.07 -19.74 3.06
CA LEU A 219 -8.09 -20.78 2.98
C LEU A 219 -9.42 -20.33 3.59
N ALA A 220 -9.38 -19.63 4.73
CA ALA A 220 -10.57 -19.07 5.35
C ALA A 220 -11.26 -18.06 4.44
N GLN A 221 -10.51 -17.14 3.82
CA GLN A 221 -11.05 -16.16 2.86
C GLN A 221 -11.71 -16.84 1.67
N ARG A 222 -11.07 -17.87 1.10
CA ARG A 222 -11.64 -18.65 0.00
C ARG A 222 -12.92 -19.36 0.41
N ALA A 223 -12.93 -20.05 1.54
CA ALA A 223 -14.11 -20.75 2.04
C ALA A 223 -15.30 -19.81 2.28
N ILE A 224 -15.06 -18.64 2.87
CA ILE A 224 -16.10 -17.63 3.07
C ILE A 224 -16.66 -17.13 1.73
N ARG A 225 -15.77 -16.80 0.78
CA ARG A 225 -16.20 -16.31 -0.54
C ARG A 225 -16.93 -17.37 -1.36
N ASP A 226 -16.51 -18.63 -1.32
CA ASP A 226 -17.20 -19.73 -1.98
C ASP A 226 -18.58 -19.97 -1.36
N GLY A 227 -18.70 -19.85 -0.03
CA GLY A 227 -19.99 -19.88 0.65
C GLY A 227 -20.91 -18.71 0.25
N LEU A 228 -20.36 -17.49 0.12
CA LEU A 228 -21.11 -16.33 -0.37
C LEU A 228 -21.53 -16.52 -1.83
N LYS A 229 -20.65 -17.09 -2.67
CA LYS A 229 -20.97 -17.40 -4.06
C LYS A 229 -22.20 -18.30 -4.18
N ALA A 230 -22.24 -19.39 -3.41
CA ALA A 230 -23.38 -20.29 -3.39
C ALA A 230 -24.69 -19.58 -2.96
N LYS A 231 -24.61 -18.66 -1.97
CA LYS A 231 -25.78 -17.88 -1.54
C LYS A 231 -26.25 -16.90 -2.62
N VAL A 232 -25.33 -16.24 -3.33
CA VAL A 232 -25.66 -15.32 -4.43
C VAL A 232 -26.25 -16.11 -5.61
N GLU A 233 -25.68 -17.29 -5.95
CA GLU A 233 -26.23 -18.19 -6.97
C GLU A 233 -27.69 -18.59 -6.64
N ASP A 234 -27.97 -18.92 -5.37
CA ASP A 234 -29.35 -19.23 -4.94
C ASP A 234 -30.28 -18.03 -5.07
N VAL A 235 -29.82 -16.83 -4.72
CA VAL A 235 -30.66 -15.61 -4.86
C VAL A 235 -30.91 -15.26 -6.33
N VAL A 236 -29.94 -15.45 -7.21
CA VAL A 236 -30.07 -15.23 -8.66
C VAL A 236 -31.07 -16.23 -9.25
N ALA A 237 -30.98 -17.52 -8.86
CA ALA A 237 -31.82 -18.57 -9.38
C ALA A 237 -33.28 -18.50 -8.85
N ASN A 238 -33.44 -18.31 -7.55
CA ASN A 238 -34.70 -18.50 -6.83
C ASN A 238 -35.26 -17.21 -6.21
N GLY A 239 -34.59 -16.08 -6.33
CA GLY A 239 -35.06 -14.80 -5.80
C GLY A 239 -36.21 -14.21 -6.63
N THR A 240 -36.95 -13.28 -6.05
CA THR A 240 -38.09 -12.59 -6.70
C THR A 240 -37.76 -11.15 -7.08
N ASN A 241 -36.68 -10.58 -6.59
CA ASN A 241 -36.26 -9.20 -6.86
C ASN A 241 -35.32 -9.17 -8.06
N GLU A 242 -35.77 -8.56 -9.17
CA GLU A 242 -35.01 -8.54 -10.43
C GLU A 242 -33.71 -7.68 -10.33
N ASP A 243 -33.71 -6.61 -9.52
CA ASP A 243 -32.51 -5.78 -9.32
C ASP A 243 -31.42 -6.58 -8.60
N VAL A 244 -31.79 -7.37 -7.60
CA VAL A 244 -30.87 -8.25 -6.88
C VAL A 244 -30.33 -9.36 -7.79
N LYS A 245 -31.20 -9.94 -8.65
CA LYS A 245 -30.76 -10.95 -9.63
C LYS A 245 -29.77 -10.37 -10.62
N ALA A 246 -30.03 -9.20 -11.19
CA ALA A 246 -29.16 -8.55 -12.16
C ALA A 246 -27.80 -8.21 -11.53
N ALA A 247 -27.79 -7.59 -10.35
CA ALA A 247 -26.58 -7.26 -9.62
C ALA A 247 -25.80 -8.52 -9.17
N GLY A 248 -26.52 -9.56 -8.74
CA GLY A 248 -25.93 -10.85 -8.37
C GLY A 248 -25.27 -11.55 -9.54
N GLN A 249 -25.90 -11.53 -10.73
CA GLN A 249 -25.31 -12.10 -11.94
C GLN A 249 -24.04 -11.35 -12.35
N GLU A 250 -24.06 -10.01 -12.34
CA GLU A 250 -22.86 -9.19 -12.62
C GLU A 250 -21.72 -9.52 -11.64
N TRP A 251 -22.05 -9.70 -10.36
CA TRP A 251 -21.08 -10.09 -9.35
C TRP A 251 -20.49 -11.50 -9.59
N LEU A 252 -21.31 -12.48 -9.96
CA LEU A 252 -20.89 -13.83 -10.31
C LEU A 252 -19.98 -13.85 -11.54
N ASP A 253 -20.32 -13.09 -12.58
CA ASP A 253 -19.53 -12.98 -13.81
C ASP A 253 -18.15 -12.36 -13.55
N THR A 254 -18.05 -11.45 -12.58
CA THR A 254 -16.80 -10.80 -12.18
C THR A 254 -16.10 -11.48 -11.00
N PHE A 255 -16.65 -12.55 -10.44
CA PHE A 255 -16.18 -13.19 -9.20
C PHE A 255 -14.67 -13.48 -9.17
N ALA A 256 -14.09 -13.85 -10.30
CA ALA A 256 -12.68 -14.12 -10.46
C ALA A 256 -11.84 -12.91 -10.93
N VAL A 257 -12.45 -11.77 -11.22
CA VAL A 257 -11.79 -10.61 -11.85
C VAL A 257 -11.70 -9.46 -10.86
N GLY A 258 -10.57 -9.34 -10.14
CA GLY A 258 -10.39 -8.32 -9.11
C GLY A 258 -10.56 -6.87 -9.58
N ALA A 259 -10.24 -6.56 -10.84
CA ALA A 259 -10.36 -5.20 -11.38
C ALA A 259 -11.80 -4.70 -11.48
N THR A 260 -12.77 -5.58 -11.69
CA THR A 260 -14.18 -5.23 -11.92
C THR A 260 -15.10 -5.67 -10.79
N ASN A 261 -14.70 -6.67 -10.00
CA ASN A 261 -15.53 -7.24 -8.93
C ASN A 261 -15.86 -6.21 -7.83
N GLY A 262 -15.01 -5.22 -7.57
CA GLY A 262 -15.31 -4.17 -6.59
C GLY A 262 -16.56 -3.37 -6.96
N ALA A 263 -16.65 -2.87 -8.19
CA ALA A 263 -17.81 -2.12 -8.67
C ALA A 263 -19.10 -2.99 -8.70
N ALA A 264 -18.98 -4.27 -9.11
CA ALA A 264 -20.09 -5.21 -9.06
C ALA A 264 -20.53 -5.50 -7.61
N THR A 265 -19.60 -5.54 -6.67
CA THR A 265 -19.89 -5.69 -5.23
C THR A 265 -20.69 -4.50 -4.71
N ASP A 266 -20.30 -3.28 -5.03
CA ASP A 266 -21.00 -2.06 -4.60
C ASP A 266 -22.48 -2.08 -5.08
N LYS A 267 -22.69 -2.48 -6.33
CA LYS A 267 -24.07 -2.64 -6.89
C LYS A 267 -24.86 -3.74 -6.19
N LEU A 268 -24.23 -4.89 -5.95
CA LEU A 268 -24.87 -6.00 -5.27
C LEU A 268 -25.27 -5.62 -3.84
N VAL A 269 -24.37 -4.99 -3.09
CA VAL A 269 -24.65 -4.52 -1.72
C VAL A 269 -25.83 -3.54 -1.71
N ALA A 270 -25.83 -2.55 -2.61
CA ALA A 270 -26.94 -1.59 -2.72
C ALA A 270 -28.28 -2.27 -3.03
N ALA A 271 -28.29 -3.23 -3.96
CA ALA A 271 -29.51 -3.99 -4.30
C ALA A 271 -30.00 -4.87 -3.13
N LEU A 272 -29.08 -5.51 -2.40
CA LEU A 272 -29.41 -6.33 -1.23
C LEU A 272 -29.94 -5.48 -0.07
N GLU A 273 -29.35 -4.31 0.19
CA GLU A 273 -29.84 -3.37 1.21
C GLU A 273 -31.24 -2.85 0.86
N ALA A 274 -31.50 -2.54 -0.40
CA ALA A 274 -32.84 -2.12 -0.87
C ALA A 274 -33.89 -3.24 -0.80
N CYS A 275 -33.48 -4.48 -1.07
CA CYS A 275 -34.40 -5.64 -0.98
C CYS A 275 -34.86 -5.91 0.46
N GLY A 276 -33.95 -5.87 1.43
CA GLY A 276 -34.21 -6.10 2.85
C GLY A 276 -34.78 -7.49 3.21
N CYS A 277 -34.80 -8.44 2.29
CA CYS A 277 -35.29 -9.79 2.51
C CYS A 277 -34.30 -10.62 3.36
N ASP A 278 -34.74 -11.72 3.97
CA ASP A 278 -33.90 -12.47 4.91
C ASP A 278 -32.67 -13.07 4.26
N LYS A 279 -32.75 -13.55 3.01
CA LYS A 279 -31.56 -14.00 2.24
C LYS A 279 -30.59 -12.85 1.97
N ALA A 280 -31.09 -11.65 1.68
CA ALA A 280 -30.23 -10.47 1.50
C ALA A 280 -29.51 -10.11 2.81
N LYS A 281 -30.21 -10.11 3.94
CA LYS A 281 -29.61 -9.86 5.26
C LYS A 281 -28.53 -10.87 5.58
N GLU A 282 -28.73 -12.15 5.27
CA GLU A 282 -27.73 -13.20 5.49
C GLU A 282 -26.45 -12.98 4.69
N ILE A 283 -26.55 -12.52 3.44
CA ILE A 283 -25.39 -12.18 2.61
C ILE A 283 -24.69 -10.93 3.18
N LEU A 284 -25.47 -9.91 3.56
CA LEU A 284 -24.96 -8.65 4.09
C LEU A 284 -24.20 -8.80 5.43
N LEU A 285 -24.47 -9.84 6.23
CA LEU A 285 -23.69 -10.17 7.43
C LEU A 285 -22.19 -10.38 7.12
N GLN A 286 -21.87 -10.74 5.89
CA GLN A 286 -20.50 -11.02 5.43
C GLN A 286 -20.10 -10.11 4.26
N LYS A 287 -20.69 -8.90 4.15
CA LYS A 287 -20.49 -7.99 3.02
C LYS A 287 -19.03 -7.62 2.77
N ASP A 288 -18.21 -7.57 3.82
CA ASP A 288 -16.78 -7.22 3.73
C ASP A 288 -15.95 -8.27 2.96
N PHE A 289 -16.48 -9.49 2.76
CA PHE A 289 -15.86 -10.56 2.00
C PHE A 289 -16.39 -10.67 0.55
N LEU A 290 -17.35 -9.86 0.15
CA LEU A 290 -17.92 -9.90 -1.20
C LEU A 290 -16.94 -9.39 -2.26
N ALA A 291 -16.18 -8.32 -1.97
CA ALA A 291 -15.22 -7.77 -2.91
C ALA A 291 -14.02 -8.71 -3.10
N ARG A 292 -13.65 -8.94 -4.37
CA ARG A 292 -12.42 -9.64 -4.69
C ARG A 292 -11.25 -8.66 -4.80
N ASN A 293 -10.14 -9.05 -4.24
CA ASN A 293 -8.89 -8.34 -4.40
C ASN A 293 -8.26 -8.60 -5.77
N PRO A 294 -7.66 -7.60 -6.43
CA PRO A 294 -7.14 -7.75 -7.79
C PRO A 294 -5.85 -8.57 -7.89
N SER A 295 -5.25 -9.01 -6.81
CA SER A 295 -4.03 -9.81 -6.84
C SER A 295 -4.33 -11.27 -7.17
N GLY A 296 -3.76 -11.75 -8.25
CA GLY A 296 -4.09 -13.05 -8.84
C GLY A 296 -3.30 -14.25 -8.36
N SER A 297 -2.31 -14.16 -7.46
CA SER A 297 -1.45 -15.31 -7.14
C SER A 297 -0.91 -15.27 -5.72
N SER A 298 -0.83 -16.44 -5.09
CA SER A 298 -0.12 -16.59 -3.83
C SER A 298 1.38 -16.73 -4.09
N VAL A 299 2.18 -15.89 -3.47
CA VAL A 299 3.62 -16.07 -3.41
C VAL A 299 4.00 -16.30 -1.97
N VAL A 300 4.49 -17.50 -1.68
CA VAL A 300 5.05 -17.84 -0.38
C VAL A 300 6.56 -17.74 -0.48
N THR A 301 7.14 -16.85 0.27
CA THR A 301 8.60 -16.75 0.45
C THR A 301 8.89 -16.76 1.95
N ASP A 302 10.13 -17.03 2.33
CA ASP A 302 10.53 -17.00 3.75
C ASP A 302 10.40 -15.60 4.39
N GLY A 303 9.80 -14.64 3.71
CA GLY A 303 9.63 -13.28 4.21
C GLY A 303 8.34 -12.60 3.80
N LEU A 304 7.73 -13.01 2.70
CA LEU A 304 6.56 -12.34 2.16
C LEU A 304 5.63 -13.32 1.46
N THR A 305 4.38 -13.35 1.84
CA THR A 305 3.33 -14.09 1.14
C THR A 305 2.27 -13.13 0.63
N ILE A 306 2.04 -13.14 -0.69
CA ILE A 306 0.95 -12.41 -1.34
C ILE A 306 0.00 -13.43 -1.95
N SER A 307 -1.27 -13.37 -1.61
CA SER A 307 -2.30 -14.31 -2.08
C SER A 307 -3.32 -13.64 -2.99
N ASP A 308 -4.12 -14.46 -3.68
CA ASP A 308 -5.26 -14.03 -4.50
C ASP A 308 -6.30 -13.21 -3.72
N SER A 309 -6.35 -13.39 -2.41
CA SER A 309 -7.25 -12.65 -1.52
C SER A 309 -6.57 -11.43 -0.88
N ALA A 310 -5.44 -10.99 -1.45
CA ALA A 310 -4.57 -9.96 -0.90
C ALA A 310 -4.15 -10.21 0.57
N VAL A 311 -3.97 -11.48 0.94
CA VAL A 311 -3.31 -11.83 2.19
C VAL A 311 -1.81 -11.63 1.98
N LEU A 312 -1.24 -10.71 2.72
CA LEU A 312 0.19 -10.44 2.76
C LEU A 312 0.76 -11.01 4.05
N THR A 313 1.69 -11.93 3.93
CA THR A 313 2.46 -12.46 5.06
C THR A 313 3.83 -11.79 5.05
N MET A 314 4.16 -11.12 6.14
CA MET A 314 5.43 -10.40 6.33
C MET A 314 6.19 -10.98 7.51
N PHE A 315 7.47 -11.28 7.27
CA PHE A 315 8.44 -11.54 8.35
C PHE A 315 9.35 -10.33 8.54
N SER A 316 9.92 -10.20 9.69
CA SER A 316 11.07 -9.35 9.88
C SER A 316 12.32 -10.03 9.32
N LEU A 317 12.93 -9.42 8.33
CA LEU A 317 14.07 -9.96 7.59
C LEU A 317 15.43 -9.61 8.20
N VAL A 318 15.53 -9.46 9.51
CA VAL A 318 16.80 -9.08 10.15
C VAL A 318 17.92 -10.11 9.90
N ASP A 319 17.56 -11.38 9.63
CA ASP A 319 18.52 -12.48 9.43
C ASP A 319 18.54 -13.10 8.02
N VAL A 320 17.71 -12.63 7.10
CA VAL A 320 17.68 -13.19 5.74
C VAL A 320 18.50 -12.31 4.80
N THR A 321 19.50 -12.93 4.18
CA THR A 321 20.50 -12.27 3.33
C THR A 321 19.88 -11.33 2.28
N SER A 322 20.53 -10.19 2.03
CA SER A 322 20.19 -9.17 1.02
C SER A 322 19.80 -9.72 -0.37
N THR A 323 20.18 -10.94 -0.68
CA THR A 323 19.90 -11.65 -1.93
C THR A 323 18.43 -12.08 -2.07
N LEU A 324 17.77 -12.48 -0.98
CA LEU A 324 16.36 -12.87 -1.02
C LEU A 324 15.47 -11.63 -1.19
N TRP A 325 15.80 -10.56 -0.50
CA TRP A 325 15.17 -9.26 -0.67
C TRP A 325 15.25 -8.73 -2.11
N TYR A 326 16.40 -8.81 -2.73
CA TYR A 326 16.61 -8.39 -4.11
C TYR A 326 15.76 -9.21 -5.09
N SER A 327 15.59 -10.50 -4.82
CA SER A 327 14.76 -11.39 -5.63
C SER A 327 13.27 -11.08 -5.47
N ILE A 328 12.81 -10.77 -4.26
CA ILE A 328 11.44 -10.33 -3.97
C ILE A 328 11.16 -8.98 -4.60
N GLN A 329 12.07 -8.02 -4.49
CA GLN A 329 11.99 -6.72 -5.14
C GLN A 329 11.80 -6.85 -6.66
N ARG A 330 12.65 -7.64 -7.30
CA ARG A 330 12.59 -7.85 -8.74
C ARG A 330 11.31 -8.54 -9.15
N PHE A 331 10.81 -9.46 -8.33
CA PHE A 331 9.55 -10.14 -8.55
C PHE A 331 8.36 -9.19 -8.45
N ILE A 332 8.26 -8.40 -7.39
CA ILE A 332 7.18 -7.41 -7.21
C ILE A 332 7.21 -6.38 -8.35
N LEU A 333 8.38 -5.86 -8.68
CA LEU A 333 8.54 -4.86 -9.74
C LEU A 333 8.26 -5.39 -11.15
N THR A 334 8.56 -6.68 -11.42
CA THR A 334 8.30 -7.29 -12.74
C THR A 334 6.88 -7.81 -12.90
N GLN A 335 6.18 -8.18 -11.81
CA GLN A 335 4.79 -8.64 -11.89
C GLN A 335 3.78 -7.51 -12.05
N VAL A 336 4.10 -6.31 -11.60
CA VAL A 336 3.27 -5.12 -11.82
C VAL A 336 3.17 -4.76 -13.30
N ASP A 337 4.16 -5.15 -14.11
CA ASP A 337 4.19 -4.86 -15.56
C ASP A 337 3.53 -5.92 -16.46
N SER A 338 3.15 -7.10 -15.92
CA SER A 338 2.83 -8.26 -16.77
C SER A 338 1.53 -9.02 -16.45
N LEU A 339 0.52 -8.38 -15.85
CA LEU A 339 -0.78 -9.04 -15.63
C LEU A 339 -1.62 -9.10 -16.92
N PRO A 340 -1.61 -10.19 -17.67
CA PRO A 340 -2.68 -11.17 -17.61
C PRO A 340 -2.15 -12.61 -17.58
N SER A 341 -2.68 -13.40 -16.67
CA SER A 341 -2.56 -14.86 -16.58
C SER A 341 -1.15 -15.43 -16.42
N LEU A 342 -0.59 -15.48 -15.20
CA LEU A 342 0.52 -16.36 -14.86
C LEU A 342 0.11 -17.36 -13.78
N HIS A 343 0.15 -18.64 -14.16
CA HIS A 343 0.23 -19.77 -13.23
C HIS A 343 1.62 -19.70 -12.57
N LEU A 344 1.70 -19.22 -11.33
CA LEU A 344 2.93 -19.30 -10.57
C LEU A 344 3.06 -20.67 -9.93
N GLN A 345 4.11 -21.39 -10.33
CA GLN A 345 4.54 -22.58 -9.62
C GLN A 345 5.06 -22.19 -8.24
N VAL A 346 4.52 -22.84 -7.22
CA VAL A 346 5.02 -22.75 -5.85
C VAL A 346 6.48 -23.25 -5.84
N LEU A 347 7.42 -22.32 -5.76
CA LEU A 347 8.81 -22.67 -5.48
C LEU A 347 8.98 -22.76 -3.96
N SER A 348 8.80 -23.96 -3.43
CA SER A 348 9.26 -24.27 -2.09
C SER A 348 10.80 -24.17 -2.07
N LEU A 349 11.33 -23.09 -1.49
CA LEU A 349 12.77 -22.91 -1.27
C LEU A 349 13.27 -23.70 -0.04
N SER A 350 12.57 -24.72 0.40
CA SER A 350 12.99 -25.58 1.52
C SER A 350 14.18 -26.48 1.20
N SER A 351 14.74 -26.45 -0.01
CA SER A 351 15.94 -27.24 -0.31
C SER A 351 17.20 -26.38 -0.34
N LEU A 352 18.14 -26.69 0.55
CA LEU A 352 19.53 -26.17 0.57
C LEU A 352 20.23 -26.20 -0.81
N GLN A 353 19.73 -26.99 -1.76
CA GLN A 353 20.24 -27.11 -3.11
C GLN A 353 19.89 -25.91 -4.01
N ALA A 354 18.74 -25.24 -3.79
CA ALA A 354 18.37 -24.04 -4.53
C ALA A 354 19.25 -22.85 -4.13
N VAL A 355 19.55 -22.72 -2.84
CA VAL A 355 20.48 -21.70 -2.31
C VAL A 355 21.90 -21.91 -2.85
N LYS A 356 22.36 -23.15 -2.97
CA LYS A 356 23.68 -23.47 -3.56
C LYS A 356 23.74 -23.18 -5.07
N ARG A 357 22.65 -23.32 -5.81
CA ARG A 357 22.59 -22.95 -7.25
C ARG A 357 22.56 -21.43 -7.45
N LEU A 358 21.89 -20.67 -6.58
CA LEU A 358 21.92 -19.21 -6.62
C LEU A 358 23.31 -18.65 -6.27
N ARG A 359 24.02 -19.21 -5.27
CA ARG A 359 25.40 -18.81 -4.95
C ARG A 359 26.38 -18.95 -6.12
N ARG A 360 26.18 -19.89 -7.03
CA ARG A 360 27.04 -20.09 -8.22
C ARG A 360 26.77 -19.10 -9.35
N LYS A 361 25.63 -18.38 -9.35
CA LYS A 361 25.28 -17.39 -10.38
C LYS A 361 25.49 -15.96 -9.97
N ILE A 362 25.77 -15.69 -8.71
CA ILE A 362 26.02 -14.35 -8.19
C ILE A 362 27.39 -14.36 -7.55
N TRP A 363 28.32 -13.65 -8.18
CA TRP A 363 29.67 -13.44 -7.69
C TRP A 363 29.59 -12.63 -6.39
N LEU A 364 29.79 -13.26 -5.24
CA LEU A 364 30.05 -12.58 -3.96
C LEU A 364 31.47 -12.94 -3.53
N PRO A 365 32.34 -11.94 -3.24
CA PRO A 365 33.64 -12.22 -2.65
C PRO A 365 33.45 -12.87 -1.28
N SER A 366 34.28 -13.85 -1.02
CA SER A 366 34.37 -14.58 0.25
C SER A 366 34.59 -13.62 1.42
N LEU A 367 33.72 -13.66 2.38
CA LEU A 367 34.03 -13.40 3.78
C LEU A 367 34.30 -14.73 4.47
#